data_e99de7582909914e187a964f2f3ea0ca
#
_entry.id   e99de7582909914e187a964f2f3ea0ca
#
_cell.length_a   1.000
_cell.length_b   1.000
_cell.length_c   1.000
_cell.angle_alpha   90.00
_cell.angle_beta   90.00
_cell.angle_gamma   90.00
#
_symmetry.space_group_name_H-M   'P 1'
#
loop_
_entity.id
_entity.type
_entity.pdbx_description
1 polymer ?
#
loop_
_entity_poly.entity_id
_entity_poly.type
_entity_poly.pdbx_seq_one_letter_code
_entity_poly.pdbx_strand_id
1 'polypeptide(L)'
;MCIRDSIMSYATSPTQRDVMLLGALTAIGASMERYVRCPYAGKLQSPCLQSFIVAPSASGKGILSFIRLLVEPIHDEIRQKVVEEVKAYKKEKAAYDTMGKERCKVEAPQMPKNKMFLISGNNTGTGILQNIMDANGTGLICETEADTISAAIGSEYGHWSDTLRKAFDHDRLSYNRRTDQEYREVKKS
;
A
#
# COMPACT_ATOMS: atom_id res chain seq x y z
N MET A 1 -24.93 -13.46 -3.03
CA MET A 1 -24.98 -11.99 -2.86
C MET A 1 -23.73 -11.42 -3.53
N CYS A 2 -23.90 -10.50 -4.47
CA CYS A 2 -22.75 -9.92 -5.18
C CYS A 2 -22.03 -8.93 -4.25
N ILE A 3 -20.68 -8.83 -4.31
CA ILE A 3 -19.88 -7.86 -3.54
C ILE A 3 -20.44 -6.45 -3.73
N ARG A 4 -20.85 -6.10 -4.94
CA ARG A 4 -21.53 -4.85 -5.27
C ARG A 4 -22.76 -4.61 -4.38
N ASP A 5 -23.62 -5.61 -4.24
CA ASP A 5 -24.90 -5.46 -3.51
C ASP A 5 -24.64 -5.30 -2.00
N SER A 6 -23.62 -5.99 -1.47
CA SER A 6 -23.23 -5.86 -0.05
C SER A 6 -22.78 -4.46 0.30
N ILE A 7 -21.91 -3.85 -0.51
CA ILE A 7 -21.35 -2.53 -0.21
C ILE A 7 -22.34 -1.44 -0.56
N MET A 8 -23.02 -1.54 -1.70
CA MET A 8 -24.03 -0.56 -2.11
C MET A 8 -25.24 -0.49 -1.18
N SER A 9 -25.48 -1.52 -0.36
CA SER A 9 -26.56 -1.50 0.64
C SER A 9 -26.37 -0.43 1.72
N TYR A 10 -25.14 0.03 1.95
CA TYR A 10 -24.86 1.12 2.89
C TYR A 10 -25.21 2.50 2.32
N ALA A 11 -25.36 2.62 0.99
CA ALA A 11 -25.64 3.90 0.34
C ALA A 11 -27.16 4.22 0.39
N THR A 12 -27.50 5.35 0.98
CA THR A 12 -28.90 5.82 1.13
C THR A 12 -29.32 6.81 0.03
N SER A 13 -28.38 7.28 -0.80
CA SER A 13 -28.64 8.21 -1.90
C SER A 13 -27.88 7.82 -3.18
N PRO A 14 -28.34 8.29 -4.36
CA PRO A 14 -27.61 8.08 -5.61
C PRO A 14 -26.16 8.58 -5.54
N THR A 15 -25.94 9.79 -5.01
CA THR A 15 -24.60 10.36 -4.85
C THR A 15 -23.69 9.48 -3.99
N GLN A 16 -24.22 8.93 -2.89
CA GLN A 16 -23.43 8.00 -2.07
C GLN A 16 -23.08 6.72 -2.82
N ARG A 17 -23.96 6.22 -3.69
CA ARG A 17 -23.68 5.06 -4.55
C ARG A 17 -22.54 5.34 -5.51
N ASP A 18 -22.52 6.52 -6.14
CA ASP A 18 -21.46 6.91 -7.07
C ASP A 18 -20.11 7.04 -6.33
N VAL A 19 -20.10 7.68 -5.16
CA VAL A 19 -18.92 7.80 -4.30
C VAL A 19 -18.37 6.43 -3.90
N MET A 20 -19.26 5.53 -3.46
CA MET A 20 -18.87 4.16 -3.10
C MET A 20 -18.37 3.37 -4.29
N LEU A 21 -18.99 3.53 -5.46
CA LEU A 21 -18.53 2.85 -6.67
C LEU A 21 -17.11 3.27 -7.05
N LEU A 22 -16.81 4.56 -7.03
CA LEU A 22 -15.46 5.07 -7.30
C LEU A 22 -14.44 4.53 -6.29
N GLY A 23 -14.78 4.56 -5.01
CA GLY A 23 -13.92 4.00 -3.96
C GLY A 23 -13.70 2.49 -4.14
N ALA A 24 -14.77 1.74 -4.45
CA ALA A 24 -14.69 0.30 -4.68
C ALA A 24 -13.82 -0.04 -5.90
N LEU A 25 -13.97 0.68 -7.01
CA LEU A 25 -13.12 0.51 -8.20
C LEU A 25 -11.64 0.77 -7.89
N THR A 26 -11.35 1.80 -7.09
CA THR A 26 -9.99 2.12 -6.66
C THR A 26 -9.41 1.00 -5.80
N ALA A 27 -10.15 0.50 -4.81
CA ALA A 27 -9.70 -0.56 -3.92
C ALA A 27 -9.53 -1.91 -4.64
N ILE A 28 -10.48 -2.27 -5.51
CA ILE A 28 -10.40 -3.48 -6.33
C ILE A 28 -9.23 -3.37 -7.32
N GLY A 29 -9.08 -2.22 -7.98
CA GLY A 29 -7.97 -1.97 -8.88
C GLY A 29 -6.61 -2.21 -8.21
N ALA A 30 -6.41 -1.67 -7.01
CA ALA A 30 -5.19 -1.89 -6.24
C ALA A 30 -4.95 -3.37 -5.88
N SER A 31 -6.03 -4.13 -5.58
CA SER A 31 -5.92 -5.55 -5.26
C SER A 31 -5.64 -6.45 -6.47
N MET A 32 -5.99 -5.98 -7.67
CA MET A 32 -5.90 -6.74 -8.91
C MET A 32 -4.67 -6.39 -9.77
N GLU A 33 -3.81 -5.50 -9.33
CA GLU A 33 -2.66 -5.00 -10.09
C GLU A 33 -1.81 -6.11 -10.74
N ARG A 34 -1.65 -7.24 -10.05
CA ARG A 34 -0.87 -8.38 -10.56
C ARG A 34 -1.61 -9.27 -11.55
N TYR A 35 -2.92 -9.19 -11.56
CA TYR A 35 -3.78 -10.12 -12.31
C TYR A 35 -4.35 -9.50 -13.57
N VAL A 36 -4.52 -8.18 -13.59
CA VAL A 36 -5.15 -7.46 -14.68
C VAL A 36 -4.22 -6.39 -15.22
N ARG A 37 -3.95 -6.45 -16.51
CA ARG A 37 -3.17 -5.43 -17.22
C ARG A 37 -3.81 -5.13 -18.57
N CYS A 38 -3.75 -3.88 -18.99
CA CYS A 38 -4.23 -3.42 -20.26
C CYS A 38 -3.09 -2.83 -21.09
N PRO A 39 -2.90 -3.25 -22.34
CA PRO A 39 -1.97 -2.56 -23.24
C PRO A 39 -2.55 -1.20 -23.62
N TYR A 40 -1.83 -0.13 -23.29
CA TYR A 40 -2.20 1.23 -23.67
C TYR A 40 -0.96 2.05 -24.02
N ALA A 41 -1.00 2.74 -25.14
CA ALA A 41 0.11 3.59 -25.64
C ALA A 41 1.49 2.89 -25.63
N GLY A 42 1.54 1.60 -25.99
CA GLY A 42 2.79 0.84 -26.04
C GLY A 42 3.32 0.37 -24.67
N LYS A 43 2.58 0.60 -23.59
CA LYS A 43 2.91 0.13 -22.22
C LYS A 43 1.81 -0.81 -21.72
N LEU A 44 2.17 -1.75 -20.84
CA LEU A 44 1.21 -2.50 -20.03
C LEU A 44 0.88 -1.69 -18.78
N GLN A 45 -0.38 -1.35 -18.64
CA GLN A 45 -0.88 -0.59 -17.48
C GLN A 45 -1.71 -1.48 -16.58
N SER A 46 -1.47 -1.38 -15.28
CA SER A 46 -2.28 -1.98 -14.22
C SER A 46 -3.41 -1.03 -13.82
N PRO A 47 -4.48 -1.50 -13.17
CA PRO A 47 -5.58 -0.64 -12.72
C PRO A 47 -5.19 0.17 -11.47
N CYS A 48 -4.18 1.03 -11.60
CA CYS A 48 -3.74 1.97 -10.57
C CYS A 48 -4.61 3.22 -10.62
N LEU A 49 -5.64 3.29 -9.77
CA LEU A 49 -6.57 4.40 -9.72
C LEU A 49 -6.29 5.30 -8.52
N GLN A 50 -6.49 6.61 -8.72
CA GLN A 50 -6.45 7.60 -7.66
C GLN A 50 -7.79 8.33 -7.64
N SER A 51 -8.49 8.29 -6.51
CA SER A 51 -9.79 8.92 -6.34
C SER A 51 -9.73 10.00 -5.25
N PHE A 52 -10.20 11.20 -5.57
CA PHE A 52 -10.32 12.31 -4.67
C PHE A 52 -11.79 12.72 -4.58
N ILE A 53 -12.39 12.60 -3.41
CA ILE A 53 -13.79 12.96 -3.20
C ILE A 53 -13.87 14.27 -2.41
N VAL A 54 -14.33 15.30 -3.08
CA VAL A 54 -14.56 16.63 -2.49
C VAL A 54 -16.05 16.86 -2.32
N ALA A 55 -16.47 17.15 -1.10
CA ALA A 55 -17.87 17.40 -0.80
C ALA A 55 -18.00 18.25 0.47
N PRO A 56 -19.10 19.02 0.61
CA PRO A 56 -19.39 19.79 1.81
C PRO A 56 -19.35 18.94 3.09
N SER A 57 -19.19 19.59 4.24
CA SER A 57 -19.35 18.92 5.52
C SER A 57 -20.75 18.31 5.63
N ALA A 58 -20.87 17.21 6.34
CA ALA A 58 -22.12 16.47 6.53
C ALA A 58 -22.80 15.94 5.24
N SER A 59 -22.11 15.90 4.10
CA SER A 59 -22.64 15.38 2.82
C SER A 59 -22.75 13.86 2.75
N GLY A 60 -22.36 13.14 3.81
CA GLY A 60 -22.38 11.67 3.83
C GLY A 60 -21.16 11.01 3.16
N LYS A 61 -20.11 11.77 2.81
CA LYS A 61 -18.87 11.23 2.21
C LYS A 61 -18.13 10.21 3.09
N GLY A 62 -18.38 10.22 4.40
CA GLY A 62 -17.81 9.27 5.35
C GLY A 62 -18.15 7.79 5.05
N ILE A 63 -19.15 7.55 4.19
CA ILE A 63 -19.50 6.21 3.69
C ILE A 63 -18.32 5.50 3.00
N LEU A 64 -17.33 6.24 2.52
CA LEU A 64 -16.09 5.68 1.94
C LEU A 64 -15.31 4.79 2.91
N SER A 65 -15.49 4.98 4.23
CA SER A 65 -14.87 4.10 5.23
C SER A 65 -15.23 2.63 5.04
N PHE A 66 -16.45 2.34 4.54
CA PHE A 66 -16.87 0.95 4.26
C PHE A 66 -16.11 0.29 3.11
N ILE A 67 -15.44 1.07 2.25
CA ILE A 67 -14.61 0.51 1.17
C ILE A 67 -13.43 -0.28 1.73
N ARG A 68 -12.93 0.07 2.91
CA ARG A 68 -11.85 -0.67 3.58
C ARG A 68 -12.24 -2.12 3.84
N LEU A 69 -13.52 -2.39 4.15
CA LEU A 69 -14.02 -3.74 4.39
C LEU A 69 -13.80 -4.70 3.21
N LEU A 70 -13.65 -4.18 1.98
CA LEU A 70 -13.32 -4.97 0.79
C LEU A 70 -11.92 -5.55 0.83
N VAL A 71 -10.99 -4.82 1.41
CA VAL A 71 -9.55 -5.07 1.30
C VAL A 71 -8.88 -5.36 2.65
N GLU A 72 -9.57 -5.12 3.76
CA GLU A 72 -9.09 -5.51 5.10
C GLU A 72 -8.73 -7.00 5.19
N PRO A 73 -9.53 -7.95 4.68
CA PRO A 73 -9.16 -9.37 4.73
C PRO A 73 -7.83 -9.65 4.03
N ILE A 74 -7.55 -8.96 2.91
CA ILE A 74 -6.27 -9.08 2.20
C ILE A 74 -5.13 -8.52 3.03
N HIS A 75 -5.36 -7.36 3.65
CA HIS A 75 -4.38 -6.74 4.54
C HIS A 75 -4.05 -7.64 5.74
N ASP A 76 -5.08 -8.15 6.40
CA ASP A 76 -4.95 -8.98 7.59
C ASP A 76 -4.22 -10.30 7.31
N GLU A 77 -4.53 -10.95 6.19
CA GLU A 77 -3.81 -12.16 5.75
C GLU A 77 -2.32 -11.88 5.53
N ILE A 78 -1.99 -10.77 4.87
CA ILE A 78 -0.59 -10.36 4.64
C ILE A 78 0.09 -10.08 5.98
N ARG A 79 -0.57 -9.35 6.89
CA ARG A 79 -0.02 -9.02 8.22
C ARG A 79 0.19 -10.25 9.09
N GLN A 80 -0.72 -11.20 9.05
CA GLN A 80 -0.57 -12.46 9.78
C GLN A 80 0.67 -13.24 9.31
N LYS A 81 0.86 -13.37 8.00
CA LYS A 81 2.06 -14.00 7.43
C LYS A 81 3.36 -13.30 7.88
N VAL A 82 3.38 -11.96 7.86
CA VAL A 82 4.53 -11.19 8.34
C VAL A 82 4.81 -11.45 9.82
N VAL A 83 3.78 -11.53 10.65
CA VAL A 83 3.94 -11.84 12.09
C VAL A 83 4.56 -13.22 12.28
N GLU A 84 4.16 -14.21 11.50
CA GLU A 84 4.72 -15.57 11.54
C GLU A 84 6.17 -15.59 11.06
N GLU A 85 6.48 -14.91 9.94
CA GLU A 85 7.84 -14.76 9.41
C GLU A 85 8.77 -14.08 10.44
N VAL A 86 8.29 -13.03 11.13
CA VAL A 86 9.07 -12.35 12.19
C VAL A 86 9.30 -13.24 13.41
N LYS A 87 8.31 -14.05 13.80
CA LYS A 87 8.48 -15.02 14.89
C LYS A 87 9.52 -16.08 14.55
N ALA A 88 9.50 -16.61 13.32
CA ALA A 88 10.49 -17.55 12.84
C ALA A 88 11.91 -16.93 12.83
N TYR A 89 12.04 -15.74 12.25
CA TYR A 89 13.29 -14.98 12.25
C TYR A 89 13.87 -14.77 13.64
N LYS A 90 13.03 -14.39 14.63
CA LYS A 90 13.51 -14.20 16.01
C LYS A 90 14.08 -15.48 16.61
N LYS A 91 13.50 -16.65 16.31
CA LYS A 91 13.99 -17.95 16.77
C LYS A 91 15.33 -18.30 16.09
N GLU A 92 15.40 -18.13 14.77
CA GLU A 92 16.62 -18.36 13.99
C GLU A 92 17.75 -17.44 14.42
N LYS A 93 17.44 -16.15 14.63
CA LYS A 93 18.41 -15.17 15.12
C LYS A 93 18.94 -15.51 16.49
N ALA A 94 18.07 -15.92 17.44
CA ALA A 94 18.48 -16.34 18.77
C ALA A 94 19.43 -17.56 18.70
N ALA A 95 19.11 -18.56 17.87
CA ALA A 95 19.97 -19.71 17.64
C ALA A 95 21.32 -19.30 17.00
N TYR A 96 21.29 -18.46 15.98
CA TYR A 96 22.48 -17.89 15.34
C TYR A 96 23.35 -17.14 16.35
N ASP A 97 22.73 -16.33 17.23
CA ASP A 97 23.44 -15.55 18.24
C ASP A 97 24.14 -16.40 19.30
N THR A 98 23.70 -17.64 19.52
CA THR A 98 24.34 -18.60 20.45
C THR A 98 25.52 -19.37 19.83
N MET A 99 25.69 -19.37 18.50
CA MET A 99 26.73 -20.16 17.80
C MET A 99 28.18 -19.71 18.04
N GLY A 100 28.41 -18.56 18.67
CA GLY A 100 29.75 -18.07 18.98
C GLY A 100 30.62 -17.92 17.73
N LYS A 101 31.81 -18.57 17.72
CA LYS A 101 32.76 -18.50 16.58
C LYS A 101 32.29 -19.21 15.32
N GLU A 102 31.32 -20.10 15.40
CA GLU A 102 30.78 -20.83 14.24
C GLU A 102 29.90 -19.98 13.34
N ARG A 103 29.50 -18.78 13.80
CA ARG A 103 28.74 -17.81 12.99
C ARG A 103 29.40 -17.50 11.64
N CYS A 104 30.75 -17.53 11.57
CA CYS A 104 31.47 -17.24 10.33
C CYS A 104 31.20 -18.28 9.21
N LYS A 105 30.63 -19.42 9.56
CA LYS A 105 30.35 -20.52 8.62
C LYS A 105 28.90 -20.56 8.13
N VAL A 106 28.02 -19.75 8.72
CA VAL A 106 26.57 -19.75 8.46
C VAL A 106 26.13 -18.36 8.07
N GLU A 107 25.27 -18.26 7.06
CA GLU A 107 24.69 -16.98 6.66
C GLU A 107 23.79 -16.45 7.77
N ALA A 108 23.89 -15.15 8.07
CA ALA A 108 23.06 -14.52 9.10
C ALA A 108 21.60 -14.49 8.65
N PRO A 109 20.66 -14.80 9.56
CA PRO A 109 19.24 -14.73 9.25
C PRO A 109 18.84 -13.32 8.80
N GLN A 110 18.09 -13.24 7.72
CA GLN A 110 17.63 -11.96 7.17
C GLN A 110 16.28 -11.59 7.77
N MET A 111 16.15 -10.31 8.17
CA MET A 111 14.88 -9.80 8.67
C MET A 111 13.82 -9.83 7.57
N PRO A 112 12.63 -10.39 7.79
CA PRO A 112 11.57 -10.41 6.81
C PRO A 112 11.07 -9.01 6.48
N LYS A 113 10.58 -8.84 5.25
CA LYS A 113 10.02 -7.58 4.78
C LYS A 113 8.71 -7.26 5.53
N ASN A 114 8.52 -5.98 5.87
CA ASN A 114 7.30 -5.52 6.54
C ASN A 114 6.16 -5.29 5.54
N LYS A 115 5.67 -6.34 4.92
CA LYS A 115 4.62 -6.27 3.90
C LYS A 115 3.28 -5.83 4.50
N MET A 116 2.59 -4.94 3.78
CA MET A 116 1.23 -4.51 4.09
C MET A 116 0.49 -4.13 2.80
N PHE A 117 -0.83 -4.26 2.79
CA PHE A 117 -1.65 -3.81 1.67
C PHE A 117 -2.18 -2.40 1.90
N LEU A 118 -2.74 -2.13 3.09
CA LEU A 118 -3.18 -0.79 3.47
C LEU A 118 -1.98 -0.01 4.04
N ILE A 119 -1.61 1.06 3.36
CA ILE A 119 -0.51 1.95 3.74
C ILE A 119 -1.12 3.22 4.33
N SER A 120 -0.67 3.62 5.52
CA SER A 120 -1.13 4.88 6.12
C SER A 120 -0.63 6.08 5.31
N GLY A 121 -1.51 7.04 5.07
CA GLY A 121 -1.17 8.32 4.44
C GLY A 121 -0.31 9.22 5.34
N ASN A 122 -0.35 9.04 6.65
CA ASN A 122 0.52 9.73 7.59
C ASN A 122 1.90 9.07 7.64
N ASN A 123 2.67 9.26 6.58
CA ASN A 123 3.97 8.62 6.42
C ASN A 123 4.97 9.56 5.72
N THR A 124 6.26 9.33 5.91
CA THR A 124 7.30 10.03 5.15
C THR A 124 7.36 9.51 3.71
N GLY A 125 7.91 10.31 2.79
CA GLY A 125 8.10 9.86 1.40
C GLY A 125 8.93 8.57 1.29
N THR A 126 9.99 8.45 2.09
CA THR A 126 10.79 7.22 2.17
C THR A 126 9.99 6.05 2.72
N GLY A 127 9.15 6.29 3.74
CA GLY A 127 8.29 5.27 4.32
C GLY A 127 7.25 4.73 3.33
N ILE A 128 6.62 5.60 2.54
CA ILE A 128 5.70 5.20 1.46
C ILE A 128 6.42 4.31 0.45
N LEU A 129 7.57 4.76 -0.05
CA LEU A 129 8.37 3.98 -1.01
C LEU A 129 8.80 2.63 -0.45
N GLN A 130 9.25 2.58 0.80
CA GLN A 130 9.64 1.35 1.47
C GLN A 130 8.47 0.38 1.58
N ASN A 131 7.29 0.84 1.98
CA ASN A 131 6.09 0.01 2.09
C ASN A 131 5.67 -0.57 0.73
N ILE A 132 5.71 0.25 -0.32
CA ILE A 132 5.43 -0.20 -1.70
C ILE A 132 6.44 -1.27 -2.14
N MET A 133 7.73 -1.07 -1.85
CA MET A 133 8.79 -2.02 -2.21
C MET A 133 8.67 -3.34 -1.44
N ASP A 134 8.40 -3.27 -0.15
CA ASP A 134 8.22 -4.46 0.69
C ASP A 134 7.03 -5.30 0.24
N ALA A 135 5.98 -4.64 -0.27
CA ALA A 135 4.81 -5.28 -0.85
C ALA A 135 4.95 -5.61 -2.36
N ASN A 136 6.17 -5.56 -2.93
CA ASN A 136 6.49 -5.84 -4.33
C ASN A 136 5.73 -4.95 -5.33
N GLY A 137 5.56 -3.68 -5.01
CA GLY A 137 4.96 -2.68 -5.90
C GLY A 137 3.45 -2.48 -5.71
N THR A 138 2.81 -3.19 -4.81
CA THR A 138 1.36 -3.08 -4.55
C THR A 138 1.06 -2.37 -3.24
N GLY A 139 -0.08 -1.69 -3.17
CA GLY A 139 -0.56 -1.07 -1.94
C GLY A 139 -1.72 -0.11 -2.20
N LEU A 140 -2.48 0.17 -1.16
CA LEU A 140 -3.58 1.12 -1.18
C LEU A 140 -3.43 2.11 -0.03
N ILE A 141 -3.44 3.40 -0.35
CA ILE A 141 -3.63 4.46 0.63
C ILE A 141 -5.12 4.78 0.65
N CYS A 142 -5.76 4.61 1.79
CA CYS A 142 -7.19 4.86 1.97
C CYS A 142 -7.40 5.69 3.24
N GLU A 143 -7.47 7.00 3.07
CA GLU A 143 -7.69 7.95 4.14
C GLU A 143 -9.06 8.60 4.02
N THR A 144 -9.73 8.76 5.14
CA THR A 144 -11.04 9.40 5.22
C THR A 144 -10.94 10.92 5.25
N GLU A 145 -9.80 11.44 5.68
CA GLU A 145 -9.53 12.87 5.79
C GLU A 145 -8.35 13.25 4.88
N ALA A 146 -8.60 14.16 3.95
CA ALA A 146 -7.57 14.66 3.03
C ALA A 146 -6.44 15.40 3.76
N ASP A 147 -6.72 15.97 4.92
CA ASP A 147 -5.75 16.71 5.73
C ASP A 147 -4.59 15.84 6.17
N THR A 148 -4.82 14.55 6.45
CA THR A 148 -3.77 13.59 6.78
C THR A 148 -2.74 13.48 5.65
N ILE A 149 -3.19 13.32 4.42
CA ILE A 149 -2.34 13.23 3.24
C ILE A 149 -1.70 14.58 2.93
N SER A 150 -2.48 15.67 3.01
CA SER A 150 -2.02 17.02 2.73
C SER A 150 -0.92 17.45 3.70
N ALA A 151 -1.11 17.21 5.00
CA ALA A 151 -0.09 17.49 6.01
C ALA A 151 1.18 16.65 5.80
N ALA A 152 1.04 15.38 5.46
CA ALA A 152 2.18 14.51 5.18
C ALA A 152 2.97 14.97 3.94
N ILE A 153 2.29 15.33 2.85
CA ILE A 153 2.92 15.85 1.62
C ILE A 153 3.59 17.20 1.87
N GLY A 154 2.96 18.09 2.65
CA GLY A 154 3.48 19.43 2.95
C GLY A 154 4.57 19.46 4.02
N SER A 155 4.84 18.37 4.71
CA SER A 155 5.88 18.30 5.73
C SER A 155 7.28 18.31 5.11
N GLU A 156 8.30 18.73 5.89
CA GLU A 156 9.71 18.78 5.47
C GLU A 156 10.22 17.43 4.93
N TYR A 157 9.72 16.32 5.45
CA TYR A 157 10.10 14.95 5.05
C TYR A 157 9.05 14.23 4.21
N GLY A 158 7.94 14.89 3.90
CA GLY A 158 6.83 14.31 3.15
C GLY A 158 7.15 14.20 1.66
N HIS A 159 6.92 15.25 0.95
CA HIS A 159 7.22 15.46 -0.49
C HIS A 159 7.01 14.24 -1.41
N TRP A 160 6.02 13.39 -1.11
CA TRP A 160 5.80 12.17 -1.88
C TRP A 160 4.71 12.30 -2.96
N SER A 161 4.27 13.53 -3.26
CA SER A 161 3.35 13.78 -4.37
C SER A 161 3.92 13.36 -5.72
N ASP A 162 5.23 13.49 -5.92
CA ASP A 162 5.94 12.98 -7.10
C ASP A 162 5.85 11.44 -7.20
N THR A 163 5.99 10.75 -6.07
CA THR A 163 5.82 9.29 -6.00
C THR A 163 4.42 8.85 -6.41
N LEU A 164 3.36 9.59 -6.01
CA LEU A 164 1.99 9.30 -6.44
C LEU A 164 1.80 9.46 -7.94
N ARG A 165 2.34 10.54 -8.53
CA ARG A 165 2.27 10.74 -9.98
C ARG A 165 3.00 9.65 -10.75
N LYS A 166 4.23 9.34 -10.35
CA LYS A 166 5.01 8.25 -10.96
C LYS A 166 4.32 6.89 -10.82
N ALA A 167 3.70 6.62 -9.67
CA ALA A 167 2.91 5.40 -9.47
C ALA A 167 1.71 5.35 -10.43
N PHE A 168 0.99 6.46 -10.61
CA PHE A 168 -0.13 6.56 -11.54
C PHE A 168 0.30 6.34 -12.99
N ASP A 169 1.42 6.94 -13.40
CA ASP A 169 1.98 6.81 -14.76
C ASP A 169 2.73 5.48 -14.97
N HIS A 170 2.75 4.60 -13.98
CA HIS A 170 3.50 3.35 -14.00
C HIS A 170 5.00 3.57 -14.28
N ASP A 171 5.52 4.70 -13.83
CA ASP A 171 6.93 5.00 -13.92
C ASP A 171 7.73 4.29 -12.83
N ARG A 172 9.05 4.23 -13.05
CA ARG A 172 9.98 3.62 -12.12
C ARG A 172 9.99 4.37 -10.78
N LEU A 173 9.76 3.66 -9.69
CA LEU A 173 9.90 4.17 -8.34
C LEU A 173 11.24 3.71 -7.77
N SER A 174 12.10 4.66 -7.43
CA SER A 174 13.40 4.37 -6.83
C SER A 174 13.78 5.42 -5.80
N TYR A 175 14.57 5.04 -4.82
CA TYR A 175 15.25 5.98 -3.95
C TYR A 175 16.70 5.56 -3.69
N ASN A 176 17.51 6.54 -3.41
CA ASN A 176 18.90 6.35 -3.01
C ASN A 176 19.13 7.04 -1.67
N ARG A 177 19.44 6.27 -0.63
CA ARG A 177 19.78 6.79 0.68
C ARG A 177 21.30 6.93 0.78
N ARG A 178 21.79 8.17 0.93
CA ARG A 178 23.23 8.44 1.02
C ARG A 178 23.88 7.93 2.31
N THR A 179 23.11 7.86 3.40
CA THR A 179 23.63 7.49 4.73
C THR A 179 24.20 6.07 4.78
N ASP A 180 23.56 5.14 4.08
CA ASP A 180 23.91 3.73 4.02
C ASP A 180 24.22 3.24 2.61
N GLN A 181 24.28 4.17 1.63
CA GLN A 181 24.47 3.92 0.21
C GLN A 181 23.43 2.92 -0.36
N GLU A 182 22.26 2.86 0.26
CA GLU A 182 21.21 1.95 -0.12
C GLU A 182 20.44 2.47 -1.34
N TYR A 183 20.50 1.74 -2.46
CA TYR A 183 19.66 1.97 -3.62
C TYR A 183 18.56 0.91 -3.66
N ARG A 184 17.32 1.34 -3.72
CA ARG A 184 16.16 0.47 -3.89
C ARG A 184 15.29 0.93 -5.04
N GLU A 185 14.67 -0.02 -5.70
CA GLU A 185 13.84 0.19 -6.87
C GLU A 185 12.66 -0.79 -6.88
N VAL A 186 11.47 -0.29 -7.23
CA VAL A 186 10.36 -1.17 -7.64
C VAL A 186 10.60 -1.55 -9.09
N LYS A 187 10.97 -2.81 -9.32
CA LYS A 187 11.11 -3.33 -10.67
C LYS A 187 9.71 -3.47 -11.28
N LYS A 188 9.53 -2.92 -12.46
CA LYS A 188 8.37 -3.19 -13.29
C LYS A 188 8.39 -4.68 -13.63
N SER A 189 7.40 -5.42 -13.17
CA SER A 189 7.19 -6.81 -13.59
C SER A 189 6.35 -6.85 -14.85
#